data_cbf584c27a2755b0d1b84d0651957bf6
#
_entry.id   cbf584c27a2755b0d1b84d0651957bf6
#
_cell.length_a   1.000
_cell.length_b   1.000
_cell.length_c   1.000
_cell.angle_alpha   90.00
_cell.angle_beta   90.00
_cell.angle_gamma   90.00
#
_symmetry.space_group_name_H-M   'P 1'
#
loop_
_entity.id
_entity.type
_entity.pdbx_description
1 polymer ?
#
loop_
_entity_poly.entity_id
_entity_poly.type
_entity_poly.pdbx_seq_one_letter_code
_entity_poly.pdbx_strand_id
1 'polypeptide(L)'
;VAKHSGASYVKFQMHNAKEETLEDALSPDYFSDEKRFEYFNRTSFSIEQWKSLIKHSKQKKIDFMCSVFSLKAFKILLELKVKNIKIPSGELTNLPLLKSINIKKGLKIFLSTGMSSWSEINEALKMLNNHKVILMQCSSIYPCPETLVGLNVIKEMKSKYRNKYEYGFSDHTTGSEAAICSIVYGAKY
;
A
#
# COMPACT_ATOMS: atom_id res chain seq x y z
N VAL A 1 14.63 -6.75 -13.21
CA VAL A 1 15.21 -6.79 -11.85
C VAL A 1 14.26 -7.53 -10.92
N ALA A 2 13.10 -7.00 -10.45
CA ALA A 2 12.26 -7.57 -9.40
C ALA A 2 11.99 -9.09 -9.55
N LYS A 3 11.59 -9.56 -10.74
CA LYS A 3 11.37 -10.99 -10.99
C LYS A 3 12.62 -11.82 -10.81
N HIS A 4 13.77 -11.35 -11.29
CA HIS A 4 15.04 -12.06 -11.15
C HIS A 4 15.53 -12.12 -9.70
N SER A 5 15.12 -11.14 -8.88
CA SER A 5 15.40 -11.12 -7.43
C SER A 5 14.41 -11.96 -6.61
N GLY A 6 13.54 -12.75 -7.25
CA GLY A 6 12.61 -13.64 -6.57
C GLY A 6 11.32 -12.99 -6.08
N ALA A 7 11.07 -11.70 -6.36
CA ALA A 7 9.85 -11.03 -5.96
C ALA A 7 8.61 -11.66 -6.61
N SER A 8 7.55 -11.85 -5.81
CA SER A 8 6.26 -12.34 -6.29
C SER A 8 5.40 -11.22 -6.88
N TYR A 9 5.58 -9.99 -6.42
CA TYR A 9 4.82 -8.83 -6.85
C TYR A 9 5.73 -7.69 -7.28
N VAL A 10 5.27 -6.90 -8.26
CA VAL A 10 5.77 -5.55 -8.51
C VAL A 10 4.67 -4.56 -8.15
N LYS A 11 5.02 -3.57 -7.31
CA LYS A 11 4.05 -2.57 -6.83
C LYS A 11 4.32 -1.21 -7.43
N PHE A 12 3.25 -0.60 -7.95
CA PHE A 12 3.21 0.78 -8.37
C PHE A 12 2.26 1.60 -7.49
N GLN A 13 2.26 2.91 -7.65
CA GLN A 13 1.38 3.83 -6.95
C GLN A 13 0.61 4.65 -7.98
N MET A 14 -0.72 4.63 -7.91
CA MET A 14 -1.56 5.41 -8.82
C MET A 14 -1.97 6.69 -8.11
N HIS A 15 -1.22 7.74 -8.41
CA HIS A 15 -1.50 9.08 -7.93
C HIS A 15 -2.39 9.84 -8.92
N ASN A 16 -3.25 10.68 -8.38
CA ASN A 16 -4.04 11.66 -9.11
C ASN A 16 -4.04 12.96 -8.31
N ALA A 17 -3.15 13.88 -8.64
CA ALA A 17 -2.89 15.09 -7.86
C ALA A 17 -4.17 15.83 -7.46
N LYS A 18 -5.12 16.01 -8.38
CA LYS A 18 -6.39 16.73 -8.15
C LYS A 18 -7.34 16.05 -7.16
N GLU A 19 -7.17 14.75 -6.90
CA GLU A 19 -8.02 13.96 -6.00
C GLU A 19 -7.36 13.71 -4.63
N GLU A 20 -6.08 14.05 -4.47
CA GLU A 20 -5.27 13.63 -3.33
C GLU A 20 -4.63 14.79 -2.58
N THR A 21 -4.44 15.94 -3.23
CA THR A 21 -3.74 17.07 -2.63
C THR A 21 -4.26 18.39 -3.17
N LEU A 22 -4.24 19.43 -2.34
CA LEU A 22 -4.50 20.80 -2.75
C LEU A 22 -3.30 21.34 -3.54
N GLU A 23 -3.56 22.28 -4.45
CA GLU A 23 -2.51 22.89 -5.27
C GLU A 23 -1.49 23.67 -4.43
N ASP A 24 -1.91 24.20 -3.29
CA ASP A 24 -1.11 24.95 -2.33
C ASP A 24 -0.66 24.13 -1.11
N ALA A 25 -0.88 22.79 -1.13
CA ALA A 25 -0.47 21.92 -0.02
C ALA A 25 1.03 22.00 0.22
N LEU A 26 1.42 22.08 1.48
CA LEU A 26 2.82 22.02 1.89
C LEU A 26 3.44 20.68 1.47
N SER A 27 4.63 20.76 0.91
CA SER A 27 5.42 19.57 0.60
C SER A 27 6.10 19.05 1.87
N PRO A 28 6.13 17.72 2.08
CA PRO A 28 6.96 17.15 3.13
C PRO A 28 8.45 17.44 2.92
N ASP A 29 9.22 17.47 4.00
CA ASP A 29 10.66 17.81 3.96
C ASP A 29 11.50 16.86 3.07
N TYR A 30 11.01 15.65 2.81
CA TYR A 30 11.67 14.68 1.90
C TYR A 30 11.36 14.91 0.42
N PHE A 31 10.46 15.86 0.10
CA PHE A 31 10.31 16.37 -1.26
C PHE A 31 11.36 17.44 -1.49
N SER A 32 11.99 17.41 -2.67
CA SER A 32 12.86 18.48 -3.14
C SER A 32 12.06 19.78 -3.37
N ASP A 33 12.65 20.78 -4.00
CA ASP A 33 12.06 22.12 -4.24
C ASP A 33 10.77 22.12 -5.11
N GLU A 34 10.31 20.95 -5.56
CA GLU A 34 9.09 20.80 -6.35
C GLU A 34 7.87 20.67 -5.44
N LYS A 35 6.78 21.38 -5.73
CA LYS A 35 5.52 21.24 -5.02
C LYS A 35 4.94 19.84 -5.21
N ARG A 36 4.38 19.29 -4.13
CA ARG A 36 3.77 17.94 -4.12
C ARG A 36 2.73 17.75 -5.22
N PHE A 37 1.89 18.76 -5.48
CA PHE A 37 0.88 18.71 -6.53
C PHE A 37 1.53 18.58 -7.92
N GLU A 38 2.55 19.38 -8.21
CA GLU A 38 3.28 19.37 -9.47
C GLU A 38 4.00 18.04 -9.67
N TYR A 39 4.66 17.53 -8.64
CA TYR A 39 5.31 16.22 -8.65
C TYR A 39 4.35 15.10 -9.03
N PHE A 40 3.20 14.96 -8.34
CA PHE A 40 2.24 13.90 -8.65
C PHE A 40 1.59 14.08 -10.01
N ASN A 41 1.34 15.31 -10.44
CA ASN A 41 0.79 15.57 -11.77
C ASN A 41 1.78 15.16 -12.87
N ARG A 42 3.06 15.52 -12.72
CA ARG A 42 4.12 15.20 -13.67
C ARG A 42 4.47 13.71 -13.73
N THR A 43 4.40 13.02 -12.60
CA THR A 43 4.74 11.59 -12.51
C THR A 43 3.56 10.66 -12.72
N SER A 44 2.36 11.19 -12.94
CA SER A 44 1.17 10.40 -13.26
C SER A 44 1.29 9.71 -14.61
N PHE A 45 0.76 8.50 -14.71
CA PHE A 45 0.71 7.73 -15.95
C PHE A 45 -0.65 7.84 -16.65
N SER A 46 -0.65 7.81 -17.99
CA SER A 46 -1.87 7.66 -18.78
C SER A 46 -2.45 6.24 -18.63
N ILE A 47 -3.70 6.08 -19.01
CA ILE A 47 -4.37 4.76 -19.02
C ILE A 47 -3.61 3.76 -19.92
N GLU A 48 -3.09 4.22 -21.04
CA GLU A 48 -2.32 3.39 -21.98
C GLU A 48 -1.00 2.92 -21.35
N GLN A 49 -0.34 3.80 -20.60
CA GLN A 49 0.88 3.45 -19.86
C GLN A 49 0.58 2.41 -18.78
N TRP A 50 -0.52 2.57 -18.03
CA TRP A 50 -0.96 1.57 -17.04
C TRP A 50 -1.26 0.21 -17.68
N LYS A 51 -1.97 0.18 -18.81
CA LYS A 51 -2.21 -1.06 -19.57
C LYS A 51 -0.91 -1.72 -20.00
N SER A 52 0.06 -0.91 -20.46
CA SER A 52 1.38 -1.39 -20.87
C SER A 52 2.15 -2.02 -19.70
N LEU A 53 2.18 -1.37 -18.53
CA LEU A 53 2.83 -1.88 -17.31
C LEU A 53 2.22 -3.21 -16.85
N ILE A 54 0.88 -3.31 -16.85
CA ILE A 54 0.17 -4.54 -16.47
C ILE A 54 0.49 -5.66 -17.48
N LYS A 55 0.48 -5.37 -18.77
CA LYS A 55 0.85 -6.34 -19.81
C LYS A 55 2.29 -6.81 -19.66
N HIS A 56 3.22 -5.89 -19.39
CA HIS A 56 4.63 -6.21 -19.19
C HIS A 56 4.84 -7.09 -17.95
N SER A 57 4.16 -6.80 -16.84
CA SER A 57 4.22 -7.63 -15.63
C SER A 57 3.78 -9.07 -15.90
N LYS A 58 2.69 -9.26 -16.67
CA LYS A 58 2.23 -10.59 -17.10
C LYS A 58 3.27 -11.31 -17.97
N GLN A 59 3.87 -10.62 -18.92
CA GLN A 59 4.93 -11.18 -19.77
C GLN A 59 6.14 -11.64 -18.95
N LYS A 60 6.48 -10.88 -17.89
CA LYS A 60 7.56 -11.21 -16.96
C LYS A 60 7.17 -12.23 -15.89
N LYS A 61 5.92 -12.72 -15.88
CA LYS A 61 5.40 -13.69 -14.91
C LYS A 61 5.60 -13.20 -13.46
N ILE A 62 5.28 -11.93 -13.21
CA ILE A 62 5.27 -11.31 -11.88
C ILE A 62 3.90 -10.66 -11.66
N ASP A 63 3.34 -10.82 -10.46
CA ASP A 63 2.04 -10.26 -10.15
C ASP A 63 2.10 -8.73 -10.04
N PHE A 64 1.09 -8.08 -10.62
CA PHE A 64 0.95 -6.64 -10.56
C PHE A 64 0.14 -6.24 -9.32
N MET A 65 0.64 -5.25 -8.58
CA MET A 65 0.00 -4.63 -7.44
C MET A 65 0.01 -3.11 -7.61
N CYS A 66 -1.04 -2.43 -7.13
CA CYS A 66 -1.04 -0.97 -7.14
C CYS A 66 -1.59 -0.39 -5.84
N SER A 67 -0.95 0.66 -5.33
CA SER A 67 -1.47 1.46 -4.23
C SER A 67 -2.49 2.46 -4.76
N VAL A 68 -3.56 2.66 -3.96
CA VAL A 68 -4.64 3.61 -4.26
C VAL A 68 -4.63 4.75 -3.24
N PHE A 69 -4.80 5.97 -3.72
CA PHE A 69 -4.85 7.19 -2.91
C PHE A 69 -6.12 8.00 -3.14
N SER A 70 -7.02 7.52 -4.03
CA SER A 70 -8.28 8.19 -4.33
C SER A 70 -9.33 7.23 -4.87
N LEU A 71 -10.60 7.65 -4.79
CA LEU A 71 -11.71 6.93 -5.42
C LEU A 71 -11.53 6.77 -6.93
N LYS A 72 -10.99 7.79 -7.58
CA LYS A 72 -10.72 7.77 -9.02
C LYS A 72 -9.65 6.74 -9.38
N ALA A 73 -8.54 6.72 -8.63
CA ALA A 73 -7.50 5.71 -8.81
C ALA A 73 -8.07 4.29 -8.66
N PHE A 74 -8.90 4.06 -7.64
CA PHE A 74 -9.53 2.75 -7.43
C PHE A 74 -10.44 2.35 -8.59
N LYS A 75 -11.30 3.25 -9.10
CA LYS A 75 -12.17 2.98 -10.26
C LYS A 75 -11.35 2.58 -11.49
N ILE A 76 -10.28 3.33 -11.80
CA ILE A 76 -9.38 3.01 -12.91
C ILE A 76 -8.78 1.61 -12.74
N LEU A 77 -8.27 1.26 -11.55
CA LEU A 77 -7.70 -0.07 -11.31
C LEU A 77 -8.72 -1.20 -11.48
N LEU A 78 -9.99 -0.97 -11.13
CA LEU A 78 -11.07 -1.94 -11.38
C LEU A 78 -11.31 -2.15 -12.88
N GLU A 79 -11.37 -1.08 -13.67
CA GLU A 79 -11.51 -1.13 -15.13
C GLU A 79 -10.32 -1.87 -15.76
N LEU A 80 -9.12 -1.67 -15.24
CA LEU A 80 -7.90 -2.39 -15.63
C LEU A 80 -7.82 -3.83 -15.09
N LYS A 81 -8.85 -4.29 -14.35
CA LYS A 81 -8.95 -5.64 -13.78
C LYS A 81 -7.81 -6.01 -12.81
N VAL A 82 -7.25 -5.02 -12.13
CA VAL A 82 -6.23 -5.23 -11.08
C VAL A 82 -6.91 -5.80 -9.85
N LYS A 83 -6.37 -6.90 -9.31
CA LYS A 83 -6.93 -7.62 -8.15
C LYS A 83 -6.13 -7.42 -6.85
N ASN A 84 -4.87 -7.07 -6.97
CA ASN A 84 -3.99 -6.86 -5.82
C ASN A 84 -3.87 -5.35 -5.57
N ILE A 85 -4.51 -4.90 -4.50
CA ILE A 85 -4.61 -3.49 -4.15
C ILE A 85 -3.86 -3.25 -2.83
N LYS A 86 -3.00 -2.25 -2.79
CA LYS A 86 -2.45 -1.77 -1.53
C LYS A 86 -3.20 -0.52 -1.08
N ILE A 87 -3.61 -0.51 0.18
CA ILE A 87 -4.13 0.66 0.89
C ILE A 87 -2.97 1.19 1.73
N PRO A 88 -2.39 2.35 1.39
CA PRO A 88 -1.31 2.95 2.17
C PRO A 88 -1.80 3.40 3.55
N SER A 89 -0.86 3.62 4.48
CA SER A 89 -1.19 4.00 5.86
C SER A 89 -2.07 5.26 5.95
N GLY A 90 -1.80 6.27 5.13
CA GLY A 90 -2.60 7.49 5.09
C GLY A 90 -4.03 7.31 4.60
N GLU A 91 -4.32 6.20 3.93
CA GLU A 91 -5.67 5.90 3.40
C GLU A 91 -6.47 4.92 4.27
N LEU A 92 -5.88 4.41 5.35
CA LEU A 92 -6.57 3.46 6.24
C LEU A 92 -7.84 4.05 6.85
N THR A 93 -7.84 5.34 7.16
CA THR A 93 -8.98 6.07 7.71
C THR A 93 -9.86 6.75 6.64
N ASN A 94 -9.54 6.59 5.36
CA ASN A 94 -10.36 7.11 4.26
C ASN A 94 -11.62 6.26 4.07
N LEU A 95 -12.61 6.46 4.92
CA LEU A 95 -13.85 5.67 4.92
C LEU A 95 -14.59 5.69 3.58
N PRO A 96 -14.69 6.80 2.83
CA PRO A 96 -15.27 6.78 1.49
C PRO A 96 -14.56 5.83 0.53
N LEU A 97 -13.22 5.81 0.54
CA LEU A 97 -12.42 4.90 -0.28
C LEU A 97 -12.68 3.44 0.14
N LEU A 98 -12.62 3.13 1.45
CA LEU A 98 -12.85 1.79 1.96
C LEU A 98 -14.26 1.27 1.63
N LYS A 99 -15.28 2.13 1.75
CA LYS A 99 -16.66 1.81 1.34
C LYS A 99 -16.73 1.44 -0.15
N SER A 100 -16.09 2.23 -1.00
CA SER A 100 -16.06 1.97 -2.44
C SER A 100 -15.34 0.64 -2.77
N ILE A 101 -14.23 0.35 -2.09
CA ILE A 101 -13.50 -0.91 -2.23
C ILE A 101 -14.40 -2.09 -1.84
N ASN A 102 -15.16 -1.99 -0.75
CA ASN A 102 -15.98 -3.07 -0.23
C ASN A 102 -17.17 -3.43 -1.11
N ILE A 103 -17.63 -2.54 -1.99
CA ILE A 103 -18.67 -2.85 -3.00
C ILE A 103 -18.19 -3.96 -3.94
N LYS A 104 -16.92 -4.00 -4.27
CA LYS A 104 -16.31 -5.06 -5.07
C LYS A 104 -15.90 -6.21 -4.15
N LYS A 105 -16.16 -7.47 -4.55
CA LYS A 105 -15.75 -8.64 -3.80
C LYS A 105 -14.48 -9.29 -4.36
N GLY A 106 -13.76 -10.00 -3.49
CA GLY A 106 -12.70 -10.93 -3.92
C GLY A 106 -11.38 -10.25 -4.34
N LEU A 107 -11.10 -9.04 -3.86
CA LEU A 107 -9.78 -8.42 -4.01
C LEU A 107 -8.80 -8.97 -2.96
N LYS A 108 -7.52 -8.94 -3.28
CA LYS A 108 -6.42 -9.13 -2.33
C LYS A 108 -5.93 -7.75 -1.88
N ILE A 109 -6.15 -7.43 -0.62
CA ILE A 109 -5.87 -6.12 -0.05
C ILE A 109 -4.65 -6.18 0.87
N PHE A 110 -3.66 -5.35 0.59
CA PHE A 110 -2.49 -5.13 1.44
C PHE A 110 -2.72 -3.83 2.22
N LEU A 111 -3.14 -3.95 3.49
CA LEU A 111 -3.51 -2.82 4.33
C LEU A 111 -2.34 -2.43 5.22
N SER A 112 -1.70 -1.29 4.93
CA SER A 112 -0.66 -0.71 5.78
C SER A 112 -1.27 0.01 6.97
N THR A 113 -0.73 -0.21 8.17
CA THR A 113 -1.33 0.20 9.45
C THR A 113 -0.56 1.30 10.18
N GLY A 114 0.43 1.90 9.52
CA GLY A 114 1.18 3.03 10.10
C GLY A 114 0.27 4.20 10.46
N MET A 115 0.64 4.95 11.49
CA MET A 115 -0.09 6.12 12.00
C MET A 115 -1.53 5.84 12.48
N SER A 116 -1.93 4.57 12.60
CA SER A 116 -3.30 4.21 12.94
C SER A 116 -3.38 3.53 14.30
N SER A 117 -4.40 3.88 15.05
CA SER A 117 -4.77 3.19 16.29
C SER A 117 -5.39 1.82 16.01
N TRP A 118 -5.41 0.96 17.04
CA TRP A 118 -6.09 -0.33 16.95
C TRP A 118 -7.58 -0.21 16.66
N SER A 119 -8.22 0.88 17.08
CA SER A 119 -9.63 1.16 16.80
C SER A 119 -9.87 1.41 15.32
N GLU A 120 -9.05 2.26 14.71
CA GLU A 120 -9.12 2.58 13.28
C GLU A 120 -8.83 1.36 12.41
N ILE A 121 -7.80 0.56 12.78
CA ILE A 121 -7.52 -0.70 12.11
C ILE A 121 -8.72 -1.65 12.16
N ASN A 122 -9.38 -1.78 13.33
CA ASN A 122 -10.56 -2.62 13.46
C ASN A 122 -11.73 -2.13 12.60
N GLU A 123 -11.94 -0.81 12.52
CA GLU A 123 -12.97 -0.23 11.66
C GLU A 123 -12.70 -0.52 10.18
N ALA A 124 -11.48 -0.28 9.72
CA ALA A 124 -11.07 -0.62 8.36
C ALA A 124 -11.27 -2.10 8.03
N LEU A 125 -10.89 -3.01 8.95
CA LEU A 125 -11.06 -4.45 8.78
C LEU A 125 -12.53 -4.87 8.72
N LYS A 126 -13.43 -4.23 9.49
CA LYS A 126 -14.88 -4.46 9.38
C LYS A 126 -15.40 -4.08 8.00
N MET A 127 -14.91 -2.97 7.46
CA MET A 127 -15.30 -2.49 6.14
C MET A 127 -14.75 -3.36 5.00
N LEU A 128 -13.60 -3.98 5.18
CA LEU A 128 -12.93 -4.80 4.15
C LEU A 128 -13.22 -6.31 4.29
N ASN A 129 -14.27 -6.69 4.98
CA ASN A 129 -14.60 -8.09 5.32
C ASN A 129 -14.90 -9.01 4.13
N ASN A 130 -15.17 -8.45 2.95
CA ASN A 130 -15.42 -9.19 1.70
C ASN A 130 -14.15 -9.52 0.91
N HIS A 131 -12.96 -9.23 1.47
CA HIS A 131 -11.68 -9.33 0.80
C HIS A 131 -10.70 -10.22 1.55
N LYS A 132 -9.70 -10.72 0.83
CA LYS A 132 -8.50 -11.31 1.45
C LYS A 132 -7.59 -10.17 1.89
N VAL A 133 -7.58 -9.85 3.19
CA VAL A 133 -6.76 -8.78 3.76
C VAL A 133 -5.43 -9.32 4.29
N ILE A 134 -4.34 -8.68 3.92
CA ILE A 134 -3.00 -8.84 4.49
C ILE A 134 -2.70 -7.58 5.31
N LEU A 135 -2.45 -7.74 6.62
CA LEU A 135 -2.08 -6.63 7.50
C LEU A 135 -0.58 -6.39 7.42
N MET A 136 -0.22 -5.14 7.13
CA MET A 136 1.18 -4.74 6.95
C MET A 136 1.60 -3.81 8.09
N GLN A 137 2.52 -4.26 8.96
CA GLN A 137 3.21 -3.32 9.84
C GLN A 137 3.94 -2.27 8.98
N CYS A 138 3.87 -1.03 9.41
CA CYS A 138 4.47 0.09 8.70
C CYS A 138 4.79 1.21 9.69
N SER A 139 6.00 1.72 9.64
CA SER A 139 6.38 2.98 10.26
C SER A 139 6.49 4.05 9.19
N SER A 140 5.61 5.08 9.29
CA SER A 140 5.45 6.09 8.23
C SER A 140 6.46 7.24 8.38
N ILE A 141 7.73 6.88 8.46
CA ILE A 141 8.89 7.79 8.53
C ILE A 141 9.79 7.46 7.35
N TYR A 142 10.33 8.46 6.67
CA TYR A 142 11.08 8.32 5.41
C TYR A 142 12.39 9.11 5.42
N PRO A 143 13.59 8.46 5.55
CA PRO A 143 13.79 7.04 5.87
C PRO A 143 13.42 6.71 7.31
N CYS A 144 13.05 5.46 7.57
CA CYS A 144 12.72 5.01 8.93
C CYS A 144 14.00 4.60 9.67
N PRO A 145 14.31 5.20 10.84
CA PRO A 145 15.38 4.72 11.70
C PRO A 145 15.09 3.31 12.21
N GLU A 146 16.10 2.46 12.33
CA GLU A 146 15.95 1.06 12.76
C GLU A 146 15.27 0.93 14.14
N THR A 147 15.51 1.88 15.03
CA THR A 147 14.89 1.92 16.38
C THR A 147 13.38 2.17 16.36
N LEU A 148 12.83 2.66 15.23
CA LEU A 148 11.41 3.00 15.09
C LEU A 148 10.64 2.05 14.16
N VAL A 149 11.26 0.98 13.70
CA VAL A 149 10.66 0.03 12.75
C VAL A 149 9.46 -0.72 13.32
N GLY A 150 9.44 -1.02 14.61
CA GLY A 150 8.28 -1.60 15.31
C GLY A 150 7.92 -3.03 14.87
N LEU A 151 8.89 -3.91 14.58
CA LEU A 151 8.63 -5.29 14.13
C LEU A 151 7.81 -6.12 15.12
N ASN A 152 7.89 -5.81 16.43
CA ASN A 152 7.09 -6.45 17.49
C ASN A 152 5.57 -6.32 17.21
N VAL A 153 5.13 -5.25 16.56
CA VAL A 153 3.72 -5.03 16.22
C VAL A 153 3.16 -6.16 15.33
N ILE A 154 4.00 -6.81 14.54
CA ILE A 154 3.58 -7.99 13.75
C ILE A 154 3.12 -9.12 14.69
N LYS A 155 3.84 -9.37 15.80
CA LYS A 155 3.43 -10.36 16.81
C LYS A 155 2.17 -9.94 17.54
N GLU A 156 2.04 -8.64 17.85
CA GLU A 156 0.84 -8.09 18.47
C GLU A 156 -0.39 -8.25 17.58
N MET A 157 -0.28 -7.96 16.28
CA MET A 157 -1.34 -8.21 15.29
C MET A 157 -1.74 -9.69 15.27
N LYS A 158 -0.76 -10.60 15.22
CA LYS A 158 -1.02 -12.06 15.23
C LYS A 158 -1.74 -12.50 16.48
N SER A 159 -1.33 -12.02 17.65
CA SER A 159 -1.98 -12.31 18.92
C SER A 159 -3.41 -11.77 18.95
N LYS A 160 -3.58 -10.49 18.60
CA LYS A 160 -4.87 -9.80 18.63
C LYS A 160 -5.91 -10.43 17.69
N TYR A 161 -5.51 -10.80 16.48
CA TYR A 161 -6.41 -11.32 15.45
C TYR A 161 -6.36 -12.85 15.31
N ARG A 162 -5.65 -13.56 16.19
CA ARG A 162 -5.62 -15.04 16.27
C ARG A 162 -5.38 -15.70 14.91
N ASN A 163 -4.40 -15.21 14.16
CA ASN A 163 -4.06 -15.69 12.82
C ASN A 163 -5.20 -15.63 11.78
N LYS A 164 -6.22 -14.81 12.01
CA LYS A 164 -7.32 -14.60 11.06
C LYS A 164 -6.84 -14.00 9.74
N TYR A 165 -5.74 -13.24 9.77
CA TYR A 165 -5.16 -12.55 8.62
C TYR A 165 -3.77 -13.10 8.31
N GLU A 166 -3.29 -12.83 7.10
CA GLU A 166 -1.86 -12.91 6.79
C GLU A 166 -1.19 -11.59 7.16
N TYR A 167 0.10 -11.63 7.45
CA TYR A 167 0.85 -10.48 7.95
C TYR A 167 2.04 -10.18 7.06
N GLY A 168 2.40 -8.92 6.96
CA GLY A 168 3.52 -8.43 6.19
C GLY A 168 4.20 -7.23 6.83
N PHE A 169 5.21 -6.76 6.17
CA PHE A 169 5.97 -5.59 6.56
C PHE A 169 6.12 -4.62 5.39
N SER A 170 5.81 -3.35 5.61
CA SER A 170 6.01 -2.27 4.64
C SER A 170 7.20 -1.45 5.11
N ASP A 171 8.37 -1.76 4.56
CA ASP A 171 9.65 -1.22 4.97
C ASP A 171 9.93 0.15 4.38
N HIS A 172 10.51 1.04 5.19
CA HIS A 172 11.00 2.36 4.80
C HIS A 172 12.42 2.63 5.34
N THR A 173 13.12 1.59 5.80
CA THR A 173 14.53 1.69 6.17
C THR A 173 15.43 1.80 4.95
N THR A 174 16.68 2.20 5.13
CA THR A 174 17.64 2.31 4.03
C THR A 174 18.31 0.96 3.69
N GLY A 175 18.25 -0.01 4.62
CA GLY A 175 18.85 -1.34 4.48
C GLY A 175 17.83 -2.43 4.16
N SER A 176 18.26 -3.68 4.27
CA SER A 176 17.42 -4.87 4.09
C SER A 176 17.19 -5.65 5.39
N GLU A 177 17.85 -5.25 6.47
CA GLU A 177 17.93 -5.97 7.75
C GLU A 177 16.55 -6.05 8.39
N ALA A 178 15.80 -4.95 8.40
CA ALA A 178 14.45 -4.90 8.95
C ALA A 178 13.50 -5.83 8.17
N ALA A 179 13.59 -5.84 6.84
CA ALA A 179 12.80 -6.72 5.98
C ALA A 179 13.11 -8.20 6.28
N ILE A 180 14.40 -8.57 6.39
CA ILE A 180 14.83 -9.93 6.73
C ILE A 180 14.34 -10.31 8.13
N CYS A 181 14.54 -9.45 9.13
CA CYS A 181 14.10 -9.70 10.49
C CYS A 181 12.57 -9.84 10.60
N SER A 182 11.80 -9.14 9.76
CA SER A 182 10.33 -9.21 9.80
C SER A 182 9.81 -10.64 9.61
N ILE A 183 10.54 -11.48 8.90
CA ILE A 183 10.20 -12.90 8.67
C ILE A 183 10.16 -13.67 10.00
N VAL A 184 11.12 -13.41 10.90
CA VAL A 184 11.18 -14.03 12.23
C VAL A 184 9.96 -13.63 13.08
N TYR A 185 9.44 -12.41 12.88
CA TYR A 185 8.21 -11.94 13.52
C TYR A 185 6.94 -12.49 12.87
N GLY A 186 7.08 -13.15 11.71
CA GLY A 186 5.99 -13.84 11.01
C GLY A 186 5.41 -13.07 9.83
N ALA A 187 6.11 -12.09 9.30
CA ALA A 187 5.77 -11.50 8.02
C ALA A 187 5.93 -12.52 6.88
N LYS A 188 4.97 -12.53 5.95
CA LYS A 188 5.00 -13.33 4.72
C LYS A 188 5.09 -12.45 3.46
N TYR A 189 4.84 -11.16 3.63
CA TYR A 189 4.80 -10.18 2.56
C TYR A 189 5.63 -8.96 2.92
#